data_3ce8187413ac17f524a522bba5dfeb52
#
_entry.id   3ce8187413ac17f524a522bba5dfeb52
#
_cell.length_a   1.000
_cell.length_b   1.000
_cell.length_c   1.000
_cell.angle_alpha   90.00
_cell.angle_beta   90.00
_cell.angle_gamma   90.00
#
_symmetry.space_group_name_H-M   'P 1'
#
loop_
_entity.id
_entity.type
_entity.pdbx_description
1 polymer ?
#
loop_
_entity_poly.entity_id
_entity_poly.type
_entity_poly.pdbx_seq_one_letter_code
_entity_poly.pdbx_strand_id
1 'polypeptide(L)'
;IVVVGADGLRKLGGVLVGVDPIFQINTLPFLVGSVDEMHTLVEVARPHIDEAFAKANQKLLYVTPWTPVGIWAKRPVRTVDELKTIKIRTCDVSGTMTLKEAGAIALQLSWVDVIPAFSTGTIDAVLTSDEGGIASKFWEYTDHFNQLNFTSGLDVSHINLDTFNGLSPELQQAVLDAAAEAEAAAWERLRARIGENSDTM
;
A
#
# COMPACT_ATOMS: atom_id res chain seq x y z
N ILE A 1 18.26 5.68 -7.03
CA ILE A 1 17.34 5.01 -6.08
C ILE A 1 15.96 5.54 -6.38
N VAL A 2 15.01 4.65 -6.55
CA VAL A 2 13.61 4.98 -6.72
C VAL A 2 12.84 4.38 -5.54
N VAL A 3 12.08 5.21 -4.84
CA VAL A 3 11.12 4.77 -3.83
C VAL A 3 9.75 4.74 -4.49
N VAL A 4 9.08 3.61 -4.43
CA VAL A 4 7.80 3.42 -5.10
C VAL A 4 6.80 2.93 -4.08
N GLY A 5 5.84 3.79 -3.74
CA GLY A 5 4.71 3.44 -2.92
C GLY A 5 3.74 2.48 -3.60
N ALA A 6 2.75 2.00 -2.86
CA ALA A 6 1.75 1.02 -3.33
C ALA A 6 1.07 1.43 -4.65
N ASP A 7 0.88 2.74 -4.92
CA ASP A 7 0.40 3.27 -6.18
C ASP A 7 1.44 3.21 -7.32
N GLY A 8 2.70 3.34 -6.97
CA GLY A 8 3.81 3.23 -7.90
C GLY A 8 4.16 1.78 -8.21
N LEU A 9 4.07 0.88 -7.21
CA LEU A 9 4.14 -0.56 -7.42
C LEU A 9 3.05 -1.04 -8.38
N ARG A 10 1.89 -0.37 -8.43
CA ARG A 10 0.85 -0.65 -9.44
C ARG A 10 1.18 -0.11 -10.83
N LYS A 11 1.87 1.02 -10.95
CA LYS A 11 2.31 1.56 -12.26
C LYS A 11 3.53 0.79 -12.77
N LEU A 12 4.47 0.46 -11.91
CA LEU A 12 5.52 -0.53 -12.15
C LEU A 12 4.93 -1.95 -12.14
N GLY A 13 3.95 -2.25 -11.29
CA GLY A 13 3.20 -3.48 -11.23
C GLY A 13 2.25 -3.68 -12.41
N GLY A 14 1.81 -2.65 -13.13
CA GLY A 14 1.26 -2.80 -14.49
C GLY A 14 2.32 -3.34 -15.46
N VAL A 15 3.58 -2.98 -15.22
CA VAL A 15 4.74 -3.52 -15.95
C VAL A 15 5.31 -4.77 -15.25
N LEU A 16 5.32 -4.82 -13.89
CA LEU A 16 5.90 -5.91 -13.10
C LEU A 16 4.88 -7.01 -12.73
N VAL A 17 3.58 -6.73 -12.63
CA VAL A 17 2.51 -7.76 -12.51
C VAL A 17 2.36 -8.55 -13.80
N GLY A 18 2.68 -7.97 -14.95
CA GLY A 18 2.91 -8.70 -16.18
C GLY A 18 4.16 -9.60 -16.14
N VAL A 19 5.08 -9.37 -15.17
CA VAL A 19 6.34 -10.09 -15.02
C VAL A 19 6.23 -11.18 -13.95
N ASP A 20 5.65 -10.89 -12.77
CA ASP A 20 5.54 -11.86 -11.68
C ASP A 20 4.33 -11.61 -10.76
N PRO A 21 3.46 -12.62 -10.54
CA PRO A 21 2.31 -12.51 -9.64
C PRO A 21 2.65 -12.19 -8.18
N ILE A 22 3.90 -12.40 -7.74
CA ILE A 22 4.34 -12.13 -6.36
C ILE A 22 4.04 -10.69 -5.93
N PHE A 23 4.04 -9.74 -6.87
CA PHE A 23 3.75 -8.34 -6.59
C PHE A 23 2.29 -8.06 -6.21
N GLN A 24 1.41 -9.06 -6.29
CA GLN A 24 0.02 -8.96 -5.84
C GLN A 24 -0.17 -9.43 -4.39
N ILE A 25 0.82 -10.07 -3.79
CA ILE A 25 0.65 -10.72 -2.47
C ILE A 25 0.21 -9.74 -1.38
N ASN A 26 0.69 -8.52 -1.41
CA ASN A 26 0.35 -7.46 -0.43
C ASN A 26 -0.99 -6.77 -0.72
N THR A 27 -1.66 -7.09 -1.82
CA THR A 27 -2.99 -6.54 -2.17
C THR A 27 -4.12 -7.55 -1.93
N LEU A 28 -3.78 -8.78 -1.50
CA LEU A 28 -4.78 -9.79 -1.20
C LEU A 28 -5.53 -9.42 0.09
N PRO A 29 -6.87 -9.27 0.02
CA PRO A 29 -7.66 -8.88 1.17
C PRO A 29 -7.57 -9.88 2.31
N PHE A 30 -7.35 -9.39 3.53
CA PHE A 30 -7.35 -10.17 4.76
C PHE A 30 -6.32 -11.31 4.81
N LEU A 31 -5.28 -11.28 3.96
CA LEU A 31 -4.20 -12.26 4.01
C LEU A 31 -3.42 -12.17 5.32
N VAL A 32 -3.25 -10.96 5.84
CA VAL A 32 -2.62 -10.67 7.13
C VAL A 32 -3.51 -9.73 7.93
N GLY A 33 -3.61 -9.95 9.23
CA GLY A 33 -4.45 -9.19 10.15
C GLY A 33 -3.67 -8.34 11.15
N SER A 34 -2.33 -8.47 11.19
CA SER A 34 -1.47 -7.77 12.14
C SER A 34 -0.15 -7.32 11.51
N VAL A 35 0.54 -6.40 12.19
CA VAL A 35 1.87 -5.95 11.79
C VAL A 35 2.89 -7.11 11.82
N ASP A 36 2.80 -7.99 12.81
CA ASP A 36 3.73 -9.12 12.95
C ASP A 36 3.51 -10.16 11.84
N GLU A 37 2.26 -10.43 11.46
CA GLU A 37 1.94 -11.29 10.32
C GLU A 37 2.42 -10.67 9.00
N MET A 38 2.27 -9.35 8.83
CA MET A 38 2.79 -8.65 7.65
C MET A 38 4.32 -8.71 7.58
N HIS A 39 5.01 -8.52 8.71
CA HIS A 39 6.47 -8.64 8.77
C HIS A 39 6.91 -10.04 8.36
N THR A 40 6.27 -11.08 8.94
CA THR A 40 6.53 -12.48 8.59
C THR A 40 6.25 -12.76 7.10
N LEU A 41 5.16 -12.22 6.54
CA LEU A 41 4.86 -12.35 5.12
C LEU A 41 5.97 -11.77 4.25
N VAL A 42 6.47 -10.58 4.60
CA VAL A 42 7.58 -9.93 3.86
C VAL A 42 8.86 -10.75 3.97
N GLU A 43 9.21 -11.27 5.15
CA GLU A 43 10.40 -12.11 5.33
C GLU A 43 10.33 -13.39 4.46
N VAL A 44 9.18 -14.07 4.47
CA VAL A 44 8.98 -15.30 3.67
C VAL A 44 8.95 -15.01 2.17
N ALA A 45 8.32 -13.91 1.76
CA ALA A 45 8.20 -13.52 0.36
C ALA A 45 9.49 -12.87 -0.21
N ARG A 46 10.38 -12.37 0.65
CA ARG A 46 11.58 -11.60 0.26
C ARG A 46 12.42 -12.24 -0.84
N PRO A 47 12.79 -13.54 -0.78
CA PRO A 47 13.57 -14.16 -1.83
C PRO A 47 12.87 -14.15 -3.20
N HIS A 48 11.54 -14.32 -3.22
CA HIS A 48 10.74 -14.30 -4.45
C HIS A 48 10.61 -12.89 -5.01
N ILE A 49 10.46 -11.90 -4.13
CA ILE A 49 10.41 -10.48 -4.53
C ILE A 49 11.77 -10.07 -5.09
N ASP A 50 12.88 -10.42 -4.43
CA ASP A 50 14.25 -10.17 -4.91
C ASP A 50 14.48 -10.76 -6.31
N GLU A 51 14.08 -12.02 -6.52
CA GLU A 51 14.19 -12.69 -7.81
C GLU A 51 13.36 -11.97 -8.91
N ALA A 52 12.13 -11.58 -8.59
CA ALA A 52 11.26 -10.88 -9.53
C ALA A 52 11.82 -9.49 -9.90
N PHE A 53 12.39 -8.74 -8.95
CA PHE A 53 13.09 -7.49 -9.23
C PHE A 53 14.34 -7.71 -10.09
N ALA A 54 15.13 -8.75 -9.80
CA ALA A 54 16.33 -9.05 -10.57
C ALA A 54 16.02 -9.39 -12.04
N LYS A 55 14.94 -10.15 -12.31
CA LYS A 55 14.42 -10.42 -13.66
C LYS A 55 14.06 -9.13 -14.42
N ALA A 56 13.67 -8.10 -13.71
CA ALA A 56 13.35 -6.78 -14.26
C ALA A 56 14.57 -5.82 -14.29
N ASN A 57 15.78 -6.34 -14.14
CA ASN A 57 17.04 -5.55 -14.05
C ASN A 57 17.00 -4.51 -12.91
N GLN A 58 16.38 -4.87 -11.78
CA GLN A 58 16.32 -4.05 -10.58
C GLN A 58 16.93 -4.79 -9.40
N LYS A 59 17.58 -4.07 -8.50
CA LYS A 59 18.01 -4.54 -7.18
C LYS A 59 17.06 -3.99 -6.14
N LEU A 60 16.30 -4.86 -5.46
CA LEU A 60 15.54 -4.46 -4.29
C LEU A 60 16.51 -4.07 -3.18
N LEU A 61 16.29 -2.93 -2.57
CA LEU A 61 17.08 -2.44 -1.43
C LEU A 61 16.35 -2.74 -0.13
N TYR A 62 15.13 -2.23 0.03
CA TYR A 62 14.35 -2.45 1.25
C TYR A 62 12.84 -2.36 0.99
N VAL A 63 12.08 -2.89 1.94
CA VAL A 63 10.61 -2.87 1.94
C VAL A 63 10.14 -2.18 3.21
N THR A 64 9.25 -1.22 3.09
CA THR A 64 8.66 -0.53 4.24
C THR A 64 7.15 -0.74 4.28
N PRO A 65 6.59 -0.97 5.47
CA PRO A 65 5.16 -1.16 5.63
C PRO A 65 4.41 0.18 5.65
N TRP A 66 3.19 0.14 5.13
CA TRP A 66 2.19 1.18 5.26
C TRP A 66 1.22 0.82 6.37
N THR A 67 0.53 1.78 6.95
CA THR A 67 -0.50 1.48 7.96
C THR A 67 -1.67 0.71 7.35
N PRO A 68 -2.42 -0.10 8.16
CA PRO A 68 -3.50 -0.92 7.64
C PRO A 68 -4.57 -0.13 6.91
N VAL A 69 -5.11 -0.72 5.85
CA VAL A 69 -6.12 -0.11 5.00
C VAL A 69 -7.51 -0.25 5.62
N GLY A 70 -8.21 0.87 5.71
CA GLY A 70 -9.61 0.97 6.12
C GLY A 70 -10.45 1.72 5.10
N ILE A 71 -11.63 2.15 5.51
CA ILE A 71 -12.57 2.89 4.66
C ILE A 71 -12.84 4.26 5.26
N TRP A 72 -12.43 5.31 4.54
CA TRP A 72 -12.88 6.67 4.76
C TRP A 72 -14.21 6.87 4.04
N ALA A 73 -15.26 7.30 4.75
CA ALA A 73 -16.59 7.40 4.19
C ALA A 73 -17.43 8.54 4.79
N LYS A 74 -18.39 9.05 4.02
CA LYS A 74 -19.37 10.06 4.48
C LYS A 74 -20.39 9.51 5.48
N ARG A 75 -20.45 8.19 5.67
CA ARG A 75 -21.34 7.51 6.61
C ARG A 75 -20.63 6.31 7.24
N PRO A 76 -21.07 5.82 8.40
CA PRO A 76 -20.50 4.62 8.99
C PRO A 76 -20.61 3.41 8.05
N VAL A 77 -19.60 2.52 8.09
CA VAL A 77 -19.56 1.26 7.34
C VAL A 77 -19.13 0.16 8.33
N ARG A 78 -20.07 -0.42 9.03
CA ARG A 78 -19.85 -1.40 10.09
C ARG A 78 -20.23 -2.82 9.68
N THR A 79 -21.01 -2.96 8.61
CA THR A 79 -21.50 -4.23 8.08
C THR A 79 -21.36 -4.29 6.58
N VAL A 80 -21.40 -5.50 6.02
CA VAL A 80 -21.39 -5.69 4.56
C VAL A 80 -22.61 -5.06 3.89
N ASP A 81 -23.77 -5.07 4.58
CA ASP A 81 -24.98 -4.44 4.06
C ASP A 81 -24.84 -2.92 3.91
N GLU A 82 -24.08 -2.28 4.79
CA GLU A 82 -23.79 -0.85 4.70
C GLU A 82 -22.82 -0.47 3.58
N LEU A 83 -22.08 -1.45 3.01
CA LEU A 83 -21.28 -1.25 1.80
C LEU A 83 -22.15 -1.11 0.54
N LYS A 84 -23.35 -1.70 0.55
CA LYS A 84 -24.23 -1.68 -0.62
C LYS A 84 -24.52 -0.23 -1.02
N THR A 85 -24.40 0.02 -2.32
CA THR A 85 -24.64 1.34 -2.95
C THR A 85 -23.60 2.44 -2.63
N ILE A 86 -22.61 2.21 -1.76
CA ILE A 86 -21.51 3.17 -1.57
C ILE A 86 -20.67 3.26 -2.86
N LYS A 87 -20.46 4.46 -3.35
CA LYS A 87 -19.49 4.74 -4.40
C LYS A 87 -18.10 4.86 -3.76
N ILE A 88 -17.29 3.82 -3.87
CA ILE A 88 -16.01 3.74 -3.19
C ILE A 88 -14.85 3.69 -4.17
N ARG A 89 -13.88 4.56 -3.97
CA ARG A 89 -12.61 4.49 -4.70
C ARG A 89 -11.75 3.36 -4.15
N THR A 90 -11.19 2.60 -5.05
CA THR A 90 -10.16 1.60 -4.78
C THR A 90 -8.89 1.93 -5.53
N CYS A 91 -7.80 1.36 -5.08
CA CYS A 91 -6.51 1.57 -5.71
C CYS A 91 -6.08 0.43 -6.65
N ASP A 92 -6.62 -0.76 -6.52
CA ASP A 92 -6.19 -1.96 -7.24
C ASP A 92 -7.38 -2.84 -7.65
N VAL A 93 -7.07 -3.88 -8.44
CA VAL A 93 -8.07 -4.82 -8.96
C VAL A 93 -8.65 -5.66 -7.82
N SER A 94 -7.82 -6.14 -6.88
CA SER A 94 -8.26 -7.00 -5.77
C SER A 94 -9.29 -6.29 -4.91
N GLY A 95 -9.00 -5.05 -4.47
CA GLY A 95 -9.93 -4.22 -3.72
C GLY A 95 -11.21 -3.91 -4.50
N THR A 96 -11.07 -3.62 -5.80
CA THR A 96 -12.24 -3.36 -6.68
C THR A 96 -13.15 -4.57 -6.77
N MET A 97 -12.61 -5.75 -7.01
CA MET A 97 -13.40 -6.99 -7.12
C MET A 97 -14.07 -7.33 -5.79
N THR A 98 -13.31 -7.32 -4.70
CA THR A 98 -13.82 -7.65 -3.37
C THR A 98 -14.98 -6.75 -2.95
N LEU A 99 -14.84 -5.43 -3.13
CA LEU A 99 -15.89 -4.50 -2.75
C LEU A 99 -17.10 -4.54 -3.69
N LYS A 100 -16.93 -4.86 -4.98
CA LYS A 100 -18.05 -5.12 -5.90
C LYS A 100 -18.85 -6.35 -5.49
N GLU A 101 -18.18 -7.44 -5.12
CA GLU A 101 -18.84 -8.65 -4.62
C GLU A 101 -19.58 -8.39 -3.30
N ALA A 102 -19.07 -7.48 -2.47
CA ALA A 102 -19.76 -7.01 -1.27
C ALA A 102 -20.94 -6.05 -1.56
N GLY A 103 -21.20 -5.71 -2.82
CA GLY A 103 -22.32 -4.88 -3.26
C GLY A 103 -22.02 -3.38 -3.37
N ALA A 104 -20.78 -2.95 -3.20
CA ALA A 104 -20.39 -1.55 -3.38
C ALA A 104 -20.25 -1.18 -4.87
N ILE A 105 -20.38 0.10 -5.17
CA ILE A 105 -20.06 0.67 -6.48
C ILE A 105 -18.57 1.06 -6.45
N ALA A 106 -17.68 0.06 -6.65
CA ALA A 106 -16.25 0.27 -6.58
C ALA A 106 -15.69 0.80 -7.89
N LEU A 107 -14.93 1.90 -7.79
CA LEU A 107 -14.30 2.61 -8.89
C LEU A 107 -12.79 2.63 -8.69
N GLN A 108 -12.03 2.11 -9.64
CA GLN A 108 -10.58 2.21 -9.61
C GLN A 108 -10.15 3.57 -10.17
N LEU A 109 -9.60 4.43 -9.29
CA LEU A 109 -9.12 5.77 -9.64
C LEU A 109 -7.69 5.97 -9.16
N SER A 110 -6.93 6.77 -9.89
CA SER A 110 -5.60 7.19 -9.44
C SER A 110 -5.70 8.13 -8.23
N TRP A 111 -4.61 8.22 -7.42
CA TRP A 111 -4.64 9.02 -6.20
C TRP A 111 -4.93 10.51 -6.45
N VAL A 112 -4.41 11.06 -7.53
CA VAL A 112 -4.60 12.46 -7.90
C VAL A 112 -6.07 12.81 -8.23
N ASP A 113 -6.87 11.80 -8.57
CA ASP A 113 -8.28 11.98 -8.93
C ASP A 113 -9.22 11.85 -7.72
N VAL A 114 -8.72 11.47 -6.54
CA VAL A 114 -9.56 11.20 -5.35
C VAL A 114 -10.27 12.47 -4.88
N ILE A 115 -9.54 13.56 -4.66
CA ILE A 115 -10.13 14.83 -4.18
C ILE A 115 -11.12 15.41 -5.20
N PRO A 116 -10.81 15.49 -6.50
CA PRO A 116 -11.80 15.86 -7.51
C PRO A 116 -13.06 14.97 -7.49
N ALA A 117 -12.89 13.65 -7.31
CA ALA A 117 -14.02 12.72 -7.27
C ALA A 117 -14.91 12.89 -6.03
N PHE A 118 -14.34 13.22 -4.87
CA PHE A 118 -15.13 13.62 -3.69
C PHE A 118 -15.89 14.91 -3.93
N SER A 119 -15.23 15.92 -4.50
CA SER A 119 -15.81 17.26 -4.74
C SER A 119 -16.99 17.20 -5.72
N THR A 120 -16.93 16.32 -6.71
CA THR A 120 -18.01 16.14 -7.71
C THR A 120 -19.09 15.13 -7.26
N GLY A 121 -18.91 14.46 -6.11
CA GLY A 121 -19.79 13.40 -5.65
C GLY A 121 -19.73 12.13 -6.50
N THR A 122 -18.65 11.95 -7.27
CA THR A 122 -18.38 10.72 -8.02
C THR A 122 -18.11 9.55 -7.07
N ILE A 123 -17.48 9.84 -5.90
CA ILE A 123 -17.28 8.89 -4.82
C ILE A 123 -17.82 9.43 -3.49
N ASP A 124 -18.19 8.50 -2.59
CA ASP A 124 -18.63 8.77 -1.22
C ASP A 124 -17.65 8.22 -0.19
N ALA A 125 -16.72 7.37 -0.64
CA ALA A 125 -15.76 6.69 0.21
C ALA A 125 -14.44 6.37 -0.54
N VAL A 126 -13.40 6.09 0.24
CA VAL A 126 -12.08 5.67 -0.27
C VAL A 126 -11.57 4.50 0.56
N LEU A 127 -11.15 3.43 -0.12
CA LEU A 127 -10.36 2.34 0.48
C LEU A 127 -8.90 2.78 0.50
N THR A 128 -8.38 3.11 1.68
CA THR A 128 -6.98 3.51 1.90
C THR A 128 -6.65 3.46 3.40
N SER A 129 -5.37 3.66 3.74
CA SER A 129 -4.94 3.71 5.13
C SER A 129 -5.42 5.00 5.84
N ASP A 130 -5.36 4.98 7.16
CA ASP A 130 -5.51 6.16 8.01
C ASP A 130 -4.50 7.25 7.61
N GLU A 131 -3.22 6.89 7.51
CA GLU A 131 -2.11 7.77 7.13
C GLU A 131 -2.34 8.48 5.78
N GLY A 132 -2.81 7.74 4.78
CA GLY A 132 -3.18 8.32 3.47
C GLY A 132 -4.31 9.33 3.57
N GLY A 133 -5.32 9.04 4.37
CA GLY A 133 -6.44 9.94 4.62
C GLY A 133 -6.01 11.19 5.41
N ILE A 134 -5.18 11.03 6.45
CA ILE A 134 -4.64 12.14 7.23
C ILE A 134 -3.80 13.07 6.35
N ALA A 135 -2.87 12.52 5.58
CA ALA A 135 -2.02 13.30 4.68
C ALA A 135 -2.82 14.11 3.63
N SER A 136 -3.97 13.60 3.23
CA SER A 136 -4.86 14.25 2.24
C SER A 136 -6.03 14.99 2.86
N LYS A 137 -6.07 15.10 4.19
CA LYS A 137 -7.13 15.80 4.96
C LYS A 137 -8.54 15.31 4.59
N PHE A 138 -8.73 13.98 4.55
CA PHE A 138 -10.03 13.41 4.14
C PHE A 138 -11.18 13.77 5.08
N TRP A 139 -10.93 14.23 6.31
CA TRP A 139 -11.95 14.80 7.19
C TRP A 139 -12.66 16.04 6.60
N GLU A 140 -12.12 16.67 5.56
CA GLU A 140 -12.81 17.74 4.83
C GLU A 140 -13.92 17.19 3.90
N TYR A 141 -13.94 15.87 3.62
CA TYR A 141 -14.82 15.22 2.66
C TYR A 141 -15.61 14.04 3.26
N THR A 142 -15.16 13.51 4.41
CA THR A 142 -15.73 12.33 5.05
C THR A 142 -15.81 12.53 6.56
N ASP A 143 -16.80 11.90 7.21
CA ASP A 143 -17.04 12.03 8.65
C ASP A 143 -16.58 10.79 9.44
N HIS A 144 -16.17 9.72 8.75
CA HIS A 144 -15.86 8.44 9.37
C HIS A 144 -14.64 7.77 8.75
N PHE A 145 -13.75 7.26 9.62
CA PHE A 145 -12.79 6.23 9.26
C PHE A 145 -13.23 4.90 9.88
N ASN A 146 -13.41 3.87 9.05
CA ASN A 146 -13.79 2.54 9.47
C ASN A 146 -12.58 1.63 9.36
N GLN A 147 -11.97 1.29 10.49
CA GLN A 147 -10.82 0.41 10.52
C GLN A 147 -11.24 -1.00 10.10
N LEU A 148 -10.67 -1.49 9.01
CA LEU A 148 -11.02 -2.77 8.41
C LEU A 148 -9.86 -3.76 8.42
N ASN A 149 -8.63 -3.27 8.46
CA ASN A 149 -7.41 -4.07 8.25
C ASN A 149 -7.50 -4.88 6.95
N PHE A 150 -7.99 -4.24 5.89
CA PHE A 150 -8.27 -4.88 4.60
C PHE A 150 -7.01 -5.48 3.98
N THR A 151 -5.95 -4.70 3.98
CA THR A 151 -4.58 -5.08 3.62
C THR A 151 -3.63 -4.15 4.36
N SER A 152 -2.33 -4.44 4.32
CA SER A 152 -1.30 -3.46 4.64
C SER A 152 -0.43 -3.26 3.41
N GLY A 153 -0.39 -2.04 2.90
CA GLY A 153 0.44 -1.70 1.75
C GLY A 153 1.93 -1.88 2.06
N LEU A 154 2.70 -2.10 1.02
CA LEU A 154 4.15 -2.11 1.08
C LEU A 154 4.71 -1.09 0.10
N ASP A 155 5.66 -0.31 0.56
CA ASP A 155 6.53 0.48 -0.29
C ASP A 155 7.82 -0.27 -0.52
N VAL A 156 8.36 -0.17 -1.72
CA VAL A 156 9.66 -0.77 -2.05
C VAL A 156 10.62 0.30 -2.53
N SER A 157 11.87 0.17 -2.10
CA SER A 157 12.98 0.95 -2.63
C SER A 157 13.87 0.05 -3.45
N HIS A 158 14.19 0.47 -4.66
CA HIS A 158 15.01 -0.28 -5.58
C HIS A 158 15.94 0.63 -6.39
N ILE A 159 16.94 0.05 -6.99
CA ILE A 159 17.90 0.69 -7.91
C ILE A 159 18.06 -0.17 -9.15
N ASN A 160 18.36 0.43 -10.28
CA ASN A 160 18.72 -0.33 -11.48
C ASN A 160 19.94 -1.24 -11.17
N LEU A 161 19.85 -2.52 -11.55
CA LEU A 161 20.83 -3.54 -11.20
C LEU A 161 22.21 -3.27 -11.81
N ASP A 162 22.26 -2.81 -13.07
CA ASP A 162 23.54 -2.49 -13.70
C ASP A 162 24.21 -1.28 -13.02
N THR A 163 23.41 -0.29 -12.62
CA THR A 163 23.91 0.86 -11.85
C THR A 163 24.47 0.42 -10.51
N PHE A 164 23.77 -0.46 -9.80
CA PHE A 164 24.24 -1.01 -8.51
C PHE A 164 25.53 -1.82 -8.69
N ASN A 165 25.59 -2.69 -9.70
CA ASN A 165 26.77 -3.51 -10.00
C ASN A 165 27.97 -2.67 -10.49
N GLY A 166 27.73 -1.50 -11.03
CA GLY A 166 28.79 -0.54 -11.42
C GLY A 166 29.41 0.23 -10.24
N LEU A 167 28.84 0.14 -9.04
CA LEU A 167 29.44 0.73 -7.83
C LEU A 167 30.64 -0.10 -7.37
N SER A 168 31.57 0.54 -6.65
CA SER A 168 32.63 -0.20 -5.96
C SER A 168 32.04 -1.11 -4.87
N PRO A 169 32.71 -2.21 -4.50
CA PRO A 169 32.22 -3.11 -3.43
C PRO A 169 31.90 -2.37 -2.11
N GLU A 170 32.71 -1.38 -1.76
CA GLU A 170 32.51 -0.56 -0.55
C GLU A 170 31.23 0.26 -0.65
N LEU A 171 30.95 0.83 -1.81
CA LEU A 171 29.71 1.59 -2.03
C LEU A 171 28.48 0.69 -2.10
N GLN A 172 28.59 -0.49 -2.71
CA GLN A 172 27.51 -1.49 -2.70
C GLN A 172 27.15 -1.86 -1.26
N GLN A 173 28.16 -2.16 -0.42
CA GLN A 173 27.93 -2.51 0.98
C GLN A 173 27.31 -1.34 1.76
N ALA A 174 27.82 -0.13 1.59
CA ALA A 174 27.26 1.05 2.25
C ALA A 174 25.78 1.30 1.89
N VAL A 175 25.39 1.07 0.62
CA VAL A 175 23.99 1.16 0.18
C VAL A 175 23.13 0.09 0.85
N LEU A 176 23.63 -1.15 0.95
CA LEU A 176 22.89 -2.25 1.59
C LEU A 176 22.75 -2.03 3.10
N ASP A 177 23.80 -1.56 3.76
CA ASP A 177 23.78 -1.26 5.21
C ASP A 177 22.77 -0.15 5.51
N ALA A 178 22.79 0.94 4.74
CA ALA A 178 21.83 2.02 4.88
C ALA A 178 20.37 1.58 4.57
N ALA A 179 20.20 0.68 3.61
CA ALA A 179 18.90 0.10 3.28
C ALA A 179 18.35 -0.76 4.43
N ALA A 180 19.20 -1.60 5.02
CA ALA A 180 18.83 -2.44 6.16
C ALA A 180 18.45 -1.60 7.39
N GLU A 181 19.21 -0.53 7.68
CA GLU A 181 18.90 0.41 8.77
C GLU A 181 17.55 1.13 8.51
N ALA A 182 17.31 1.59 7.30
CA ALA A 182 16.06 2.26 6.93
C ALA A 182 14.85 1.33 7.05
N GLU A 183 14.99 0.06 6.62
CA GLU A 183 13.94 -0.95 6.73
C GLU A 183 13.60 -1.23 8.20
N ALA A 184 14.61 -1.51 9.03
CA ALA A 184 14.42 -1.78 10.46
C ALA A 184 13.73 -0.61 11.17
N ALA A 185 14.18 0.62 10.92
CA ALA A 185 13.61 1.82 11.51
C ALA A 185 12.14 2.06 11.04
N ALA A 186 11.78 1.70 9.82
CA ALA A 186 10.41 1.83 9.31
C ALA A 186 9.46 0.83 9.98
N TRP A 187 9.87 -0.42 10.14
CA TRP A 187 9.09 -1.44 10.85
C TRP A 187 8.90 -1.11 12.34
N GLU A 188 9.93 -0.60 13.01
CA GLU A 188 9.83 -0.16 14.40
C GLU A 188 8.82 0.99 14.56
N ARG A 189 8.87 1.99 13.68
CA ARG A 189 7.99 3.16 13.73
C ARG A 189 6.54 2.85 13.35
N LEU A 190 6.27 1.78 12.60
CA LEU A 190 4.89 1.46 12.16
C LEU A 190 3.90 1.35 13.32
N ARG A 191 4.28 0.67 14.41
CA ARG A 191 3.40 0.50 15.58
C ARG A 191 3.08 1.83 16.25
N ALA A 192 4.07 2.73 16.37
CA ALA A 192 3.86 4.07 16.91
C ALA A 192 2.93 4.89 16.01
N ARG A 193 3.13 4.87 14.69
CA ARG A 193 2.29 5.59 13.71
C ARG A 193 0.83 5.18 13.76
N ILE A 194 0.54 3.89 13.91
CA ILE A 194 -0.85 3.41 14.04
C ILE A 194 -1.52 4.02 15.27
N GLY A 195 -0.82 4.11 16.42
CA GLY A 195 -1.32 4.77 17.62
C GLY A 195 -1.55 6.27 17.42
N GLU A 196 -0.53 6.98 16.93
CA GLU A 196 -0.57 8.42 16.67
C GLU A 196 -1.68 8.83 15.68
N ASN A 197 -1.89 8.02 14.65
CA ASN A 197 -2.94 8.27 13.65
C ASN A 197 -4.33 8.12 14.28
N SER A 198 -4.53 7.12 15.15
CA SER A 198 -5.79 6.95 15.87
C SER A 198 -6.13 8.14 16.79
N ASP A 199 -5.12 8.76 17.39
CA ASP A 199 -5.29 9.94 18.24
C ASP A 199 -5.55 11.22 17.43
N THR A 200 -5.23 11.22 16.15
CA THR A 200 -5.40 12.38 15.25
C THR A 200 -6.78 12.41 14.58
N MET A 201 -7.43 11.27 14.42
CA MET A 201 -8.75 11.11 13.78
C MET A 201 -9.89 11.31 14.77
#